data_04e8436eb0da5ca355dcf5e2b50b8995
#
_entry.id   04e8436eb0da5ca355dcf5e2b50b8995
#
_cell.length_a   1.000
_cell.length_b   1.000
_cell.length_c   1.000
_cell.angle_alpha   90.00
_cell.angle_beta   90.00
_cell.angle_gamma   90.00
#
_symmetry.space_group_name_H-M   'P 1'
#
loop_
_entity.id
_entity.type
_entity.pdbx_description
1 polymer ?
#
loop_
_entity_poly.entity_id
_entity_poly.type
_entity_poly.pdbx_seq_one_letter_code
_entity_poly.pdbx_strand_id
1 'polypeptide(L)'
;MAVELDGSVVLVTGGANGIGAAAARRLSSRGAHVVVADVDERGADVAAEIGGLFTHCDVRDPADSEAAVSAAINAFGGLDVAFLNAGVSSTNVRLGSPAWDLAAYRRAFAINVDGVFFGVNAALPALRDRGHGALVLTASLAGLAAVPADPIYAATKHAVVGLARALGPALAADNVAVNALCPGFADTAINDPVRHLISAAGIPMMTPGDVADALLSILASGHTGQAWYVQPGRASEPFNFRNVPGPRAADGSPAGGVLGMP
;
A
#
# COMPACT_ATOMS: atom_id res chain seq x y z
N MET A 1 6.19 8.48 13.81
CA MET A 1 5.29 9.34 14.59
C MET A 1 3.85 8.95 14.27
N ALA A 2 2.95 8.90 15.28
CA ALA A 2 1.52 8.68 15.04
C ALA A 2 0.93 9.88 14.28
N VAL A 3 0.00 9.62 13.37
CA VAL A 3 -0.71 10.67 12.60
C VAL A 3 -2.01 11.00 13.32
N GLU A 4 -2.22 12.28 13.63
CA GLU A 4 -3.53 12.78 14.02
C GLU A 4 -4.39 12.91 12.77
N LEU A 5 -5.58 12.33 12.78
CA LEU A 5 -6.43 12.27 11.58
C LEU A 5 -7.39 13.45 11.46
N ASP A 6 -7.81 14.04 12.58
CA ASP A 6 -8.73 15.17 12.54
C ASP A 6 -8.07 16.38 11.87
N GLY A 7 -8.68 16.87 10.80
CA GLY A 7 -8.14 17.93 9.95
C GLY A 7 -6.97 17.54 9.04
N SER A 8 -6.48 16.27 9.06
CA SER A 8 -5.42 15.82 8.17
C SER A 8 -5.91 15.68 6.73
N VAL A 9 -5.01 15.82 5.76
CA VAL A 9 -5.28 15.62 4.33
C VAL A 9 -4.72 14.29 3.87
N VAL A 10 -5.58 13.43 3.35
CA VAL A 10 -5.24 12.06 2.95
C VAL A 10 -5.56 11.81 1.49
N LEU A 11 -4.55 11.38 0.71
CA LEU A 11 -4.72 10.87 -0.64
C LEU A 11 -4.89 9.34 -0.60
N VAL A 12 -5.92 8.81 -1.29
CA VAL A 12 -6.19 7.38 -1.40
C VAL A 12 -6.22 6.98 -2.88
N THR A 13 -5.22 6.23 -3.36
CA THR A 13 -5.26 5.67 -4.72
C THR A 13 -6.03 4.35 -4.76
N GLY A 14 -6.72 4.08 -5.88
CA GLY A 14 -7.65 2.94 -5.97
C GLY A 14 -8.83 3.11 -5.01
N GLY A 15 -9.31 4.36 -4.87
CA GLY A 15 -10.30 4.75 -3.87
C GLY A 15 -11.75 4.55 -4.28
N ALA A 16 -12.03 4.16 -5.54
CA ALA A 16 -13.40 4.02 -6.04
C ALA A 16 -14.14 2.77 -5.50
N ASN A 17 -13.41 1.75 -5.04
CA ASN A 17 -14.03 0.50 -4.59
C ASN A 17 -13.18 -0.24 -3.54
N GLY A 18 -13.71 -1.36 -3.03
CA GLY A 18 -12.99 -2.30 -2.16
C GLY A 18 -12.33 -1.65 -0.94
N ILE A 19 -11.06 -1.98 -0.72
CA ILE A 19 -10.28 -1.49 0.43
C ILE A 19 -10.13 0.03 0.38
N GLY A 20 -9.86 0.61 -0.80
CA GLY A 20 -9.67 2.05 -0.95
C GLY A 20 -10.92 2.84 -0.57
N ALA A 21 -12.08 2.45 -1.05
CA ALA A 21 -13.35 3.10 -0.70
C ALA A 21 -13.69 2.94 0.80
N ALA A 22 -13.45 1.76 1.37
CA ALA A 22 -13.63 1.54 2.80
C ALA A 22 -12.67 2.40 3.64
N ALA A 23 -11.40 2.52 3.20
CA ALA A 23 -10.41 3.37 3.84
C ALA A 23 -10.80 4.85 3.76
N ALA A 24 -11.25 5.33 2.60
CA ALA A 24 -11.71 6.70 2.42
C ALA A 24 -12.84 7.05 3.42
N ARG A 25 -13.83 6.17 3.57
CA ARG A 25 -14.93 6.33 4.54
C ARG A 25 -14.42 6.34 5.99
N ARG A 26 -13.53 5.41 6.34
CA ARG A 26 -12.97 5.35 7.70
C ARG A 26 -12.14 6.58 8.06
N LEU A 27 -11.31 7.05 7.14
CA LEU A 27 -10.48 8.25 7.32
C LEU A 27 -11.35 9.50 7.49
N SER A 28 -12.32 9.70 6.60
CA SER A 28 -13.27 10.81 6.71
C SER A 28 -14.07 10.77 8.02
N SER A 29 -14.50 9.59 8.47
CA SER A 29 -15.22 9.45 9.76
C SER A 29 -14.37 9.81 10.98
N ARG A 30 -13.05 9.97 10.81
CA ARG A 30 -12.09 10.45 11.81
C ARG A 30 -11.68 11.90 11.62
N GLY A 31 -12.40 12.65 10.77
CA GLY A 31 -12.17 14.07 10.53
C GLY A 31 -11.14 14.39 9.46
N ALA A 32 -10.63 13.39 8.73
CA ALA A 32 -9.69 13.66 7.64
C ALA A 32 -10.38 14.20 6.38
N HIS A 33 -9.71 15.13 5.70
CA HIS A 33 -10.04 15.54 4.32
C HIS A 33 -9.46 14.52 3.35
N VAL A 34 -10.30 13.85 2.59
CA VAL A 34 -9.88 12.73 1.73
C VAL A 34 -9.97 13.08 0.26
N VAL A 35 -8.87 12.84 -0.47
CA VAL A 35 -8.83 12.84 -1.92
C VAL A 35 -8.90 11.38 -2.40
N VAL A 36 -9.96 11.06 -3.12
CA VAL A 36 -10.21 9.76 -3.76
C VAL A 36 -9.63 9.81 -5.17
N ALA A 37 -8.55 9.06 -5.42
CA ALA A 37 -7.89 9.00 -6.72
C ALA A 37 -8.09 7.62 -7.35
N ASP A 38 -8.68 7.56 -8.55
CA ASP A 38 -8.97 6.31 -9.26
C ASP A 38 -9.15 6.58 -10.77
N VAL A 39 -8.98 5.54 -11.59
CA VAL A 39 -9.39 5.56 -13.01
C VAL A 39 -10.89 5.34 -13.17
N ASP A 40 -11.57 4.82 -12.16
CA ASP A 40 -13.00 4.53 -12.14
C ASP A 40 -13.76 5.74 -11.61
N GLU A 41 -14.62 6.33 -12.47
CA GLU A 41 -15.43 7.50 -12.14
C GLU A 41 -16.40 7.28 -10.96
N ARG A 42 -16.67 6.04 -10.56
CA ARG A 42 -17.41 5.73 -9.32
C ARG A 42 -16.70 6.26 -8.06
N GLY A 43 -15.43 6.61 -8.17
CA GLY A 43 -14.71 7.33 -7.11
C GLY A 43 -15.34 8.68 -6.76
N ALA A 44 -16.03 9.33 -7.72
CA ALA A 44 -16.77 10.56 -7.48
C ALA A 44 -17.95 10.35 -6.52
N ASP A 45 -18.65 9.21 -6.61
CA ASP A 45 -19.74 8.88 -5.69
C ASP A 45 -19.21 8.67 -4.26
N VAL A 46 -18.07 7.98 -4.13
CA VAL A 46 -17.39 7.81 -2.83
C VAL A 46 -16.96 9.15 -2.26
N ALA A 47 -16.36 10.01 -3.07
CA ALA A 47 -15.93 11.34 -2.63
C ALA A 47 -17.11 12.21 -2.20
N ALA A 48 -18.20 12.20 -2.95
CA ALA A 48 -19.44 12.93 -2.61
C ALA A 48 -20.05 12.45 -1.30
N GLU A 49 -20.09 11.13 -1.07
CA GLU A 49 -20.60 10.51 0.16
C GLU A 49 -19.86 11.01 1.40
N ILE A 50 -18.54 11.19 1.31
CA ILE A 50 -17.69 11.53 2.45
C ILE A 50 -17.36 13.04 2.55
N GLY A 51 -17.89 13.86 1.65
CA GLY A 51 -17.53 15.28 1.56
C GLY A 51 -16.07 15.52 1.16
N GLY A 52 -15.46 14.57 0.45
CA GLY A 52 -14.10 14.61 -0.05
C GLY A 52 -14.01 15.13 -1.49
N LEU A 53 -12.83 14.94 -2.10
CA LEU A 53 -12.55 15.32 -3.49
C LEU A 53 -12.26 14.05 -4.32
N PHE A 54 -12.82 13.95 -5.53
CA PHE A 54 -12.41 12.96 -6.51
C PHE A 54 -11.44 13.57 -7.52
N THR A 55 -10.44 12.77 -7.92
CA THR A 55 -9.57 13.07 -9.05
C THR A 55 -9.33 11.81 -9.87
N HIS A 56 -9.46 11.93 -11.20
CA HIS A 56 -9.03 10.85 -12.09
C HIS A 56 -7.54 10.63 -11.94
N CYS A 57 -7.10 9.37 -11.78
CA CYS A 57 -5.69 9.04 -11.62
C CYS A 57 -5.40 7.62 -12.13
N ASP A 58 -4.69 7.52 -13.24
CA ASP A 58 -4.04 6.29 -13.63
C ASP A 58 -2.65 6.23 -12.99
N VAL A 59 -2.48 5.41 -11.96
CA VAL A 59 -1.22 5.30 -11.22
C VAL A 59 -0.03 4.85 -12.09
N ARG A 60 -0.28 4.38 -13.34
CA ARG A 60 0.77 4.04 -14.30
C ARG A 60 1.40 5.29 -14.95
N ASP A 61 0.74 6.44 -14.83
CA ASP A 61 1.25 7.72 -15.32
C ASP A 61 1.76 8.55 -14.12
N PRO A 62 3.07 8.88 -14.06
CA PRO A 62 3.59 9.72 -12.98
C PRO A 62 2.94 11.11 -12.94
N ALA A 63 2.52 11.66 -14.08
CA ALA A 63 1.86 12.97 -14.14
C ALA A 63 0.48 12.94 -13.44
N ASP A 64 -0.26 11.84 -13.53
CA ASP A 64 -1.54 11.69 -12.82
C ASP A 64 -1.33 11.60 -11.30
N SER A 65 -0.27 10.93 -10.85
CA SER A 65 0.11 10.91 -9.42
C SER A 65 0.47 12.31 -8.91
N GLU A 66 1.22 13.09 -9.68
CA GLU A 66 1.55 14.50 -9.37
C GLU A 66 0.29 15.38 -9.36
N ALA A 67 -0.62 15.19 -10.31
CA ALA A 67 -1.90 15.90 -10.38
C ALA A 67 -2.78 15.57 -9.17
N ALA A 68 -2.82 14.31 -8.72
CA ALA A 68 -3.59 13.91 -7.55
C ALA A 68 -3.07 14.56 -6.25
N VAL A 69 -1.75 14.65 -6.07
CA VAL A 69 -1.14 15.36 -4.94
C VAL A 69 -1.43 16.87 -5.04
N SER A 70 -1.31 17.45 -6.23
CA SER A 70 -1.61 18.87 -6.46
C SER A 70 -3.07 19.19 -6.15
N ALA A 71 -4.00 18.28 -6.47
CA ALA A 71 -5.42 18.43 -6.14
C ALA A 71 -5.62 18.47 -4.60
N ALA A 72 -4.91 17.63 -3.83
CA ALA A 72 -4.95 17.65 -2.37
C ALA A 72 -4.46 19.00 -1.82
N ILE A 73 -3.32 19.47 -2.31
CA ILE A 73 -2.73 20.75 -1.88
C ILE A 73 -3.67 21.91 -2.19
N ASN A 74 -4.22 21.96 -3.41
CA ASN A 74 -5.09 23.05 -3.86
C ASN A 74 -6.43 23.08 -3.10
N ALA A 75 -7.00 21.93 -2.79
CA ALA A 75 -8.29 21.85 -2.12
C ALA A 75 -8.20 22.03 -0.60
N PHE A 76 -7.14 21.47 0.02
CA PHE A 76 -7.06 21.34 1.48
C PHE A 76 -5.76 21.89 2.09
N GLY A 77 -4.89 22.50 1.28
CA GLY A 77 -3.70 23.22 1.76
C GLY A 77 -2.48 22.34 2.06
N GLY A 78 -2.46 21.05 1.70
CA GLY A 78 -1.30 20.19 1.90
C GLY A 78 -1.60 18.71 1.75
N LEU A 79 -0.66 17.87 2.18
CA LEU A 79 -0.81 16.42 2.24
C LEU A 79 -0.15 15.90 3.52
N ASP A 80 -0.86 15.10 4.31
CA ASP A 80 -0.36 14.51 5.55
C ASP A 80 -0.18 12.99 5.42
N VAL A 81 -1.01 12.33 4.59
CA VAL A 81 -0.96 10.89 4.37
C VAL A 81 -1.18 10.56 2.90
N ALA A 82 -0.38 9.65 2.33
CA ALA A 82 -0.72 8.99 1.09
C ALA A 82 -0.91 7.48 1.32
N PHE A 83 -2.13 7.00 1.10
CA PHE A 83 -2.48 5.59 1.08
C PHE A 83 -2.43 5.10 -0.37
N LEU A 84 -1.29 4.53 -0.77
CA LEU A 84 -1.04 4.02 -2.11
C LEU A 84 -1.58 2.58 -2.21
N ASN A 85 -2.87 2.49 -2.54
CA ASN A 85 -3.64 1.26 -2.43
C ASN A 85 -3.99 0.64 -3.80
N ALA A 86 -3.94 1.38 -4.89
CA ALA A 86 -4.25 0.85 -6.21
C ALA A 86 -3.47 -0.44 -6.52
N GLY A 87 -4.16 -1.46 -7.02
CA GLY A 87 -3.52 -2.74 -7.31
C GLY A 87 -4.44 -3.70 -8.05
N VAL A 88 -3.82 -4.64 -8.75
CA VAL A 88 -4.48 -5.70 -9.53
C VAL A 88 -3.81 -7.05 -9.31
N SER A 89 -4.55 -8.16 -9.52
CA SER A 89 -3.97 -9.50 -9.65
C SER A 89 -3.31 -9.65 -11.02
N SER A 90 -2.37 -10.60 -11.14
CA SER A 90 -1.75 -10.98 -12.41
C SER A 90 -2.36 -12.26 -12.99
N THR A 91 -3.61 -12.57 -12.65
CA THR A 91 -4.31 -13.78 -13.03
C THR A 91 -4.06 -14.18 -14.48
N ASN A 92 -3.76 -15.48 -14.69
CA ASN A 92 -3.47 -16.14 -15.97
C ASN A 92 -2.07 -15.96 -16.54
N VAL A 93 -1.12 -15.33 -15.84
CA VAL A 93 0.28 -15.32 -16.28
C VAL A 93 0.93 -16.67 -15.92
N ARG A 94 0.93 -17.60 -16.87
CA ARG A 94 1.59 -18.92 -16.72
C ARG A 94 2.99 -18.87 -17.32
N LEU A 95 3.99 -18.75 -16.47
CA LEU A 95 5.40 -18.75 -16.88
C LEU A 95 5.74 -20.06 -17.60
N GLY A 96 6.47 -19.98 -18.71
CA GLY A 96 6.86 -21.12 -19.53
C GLY A 96 5.74 -21.72 -20.38
N SER A 97 4.55 -21.14 -20.40
CA SER A 97 3.44 -21.54 -21.26
C SER A 97 3.51 -20.81 -22.62
N PRO A 98 3.13 -21.45 -23.75
CA PRO A 98 2.93 -20.76 -25.02
C PRO A 98 1.86 -19.67 -24.96
N ALA A 99 0.95 -19.75 -23.97
CA ALA A 99 -0.11 -18.76 -23.71
C ALA A 99 0.31 -17.70 -22.66
N TRP A 100 1.63 -17.46 -22.49
CA TRP A 100 2.09 -16.43 -21.55
C TRP A 100 1.62 -15.05 -21.99
N ASP A 101 0.88 -14.38 -21.10
CA ASP A 101 0.35 -13.04 -21.35
C ASP A 101 1.33 -11.96 -20.83
N LEU A 102 2.15 -11.45 -21.76
CA LEU A 102 3.09 -10.36 -21.49
C LEU A 102 2.38 -9.05 -21.12
N ALA A 103 1.17 -8.80 -21.67
CA ALA A 103 0.43 -7.58 -21.35
C ALA A 103 -0.10 -7.61 -19.92
N ALA A 104 -0.63 -8.75 -19.45
CA ALA A 104 -1.05 -8.94 -18.06
C ALA A 104 0.13 -8.80 -17.09
N TYR A 105 1.30 -9.39 -17.42
CA TYR A 105 2.52 -9.20 -16.65
C TYR A 105 2.89 -7.72 -16.52
N ARG A 106 3.01 -7.00 -17.65
CA ARG A 106 3.38 -5.59 -17.67
C ARG A 106 2.36 -4.74 -16.90
N ARG A 107 1.07 -5.02 -17.06
CA ARG A 107 0.01 -4.33 -16.33
C ARG A 107 0.16 -4.50 -14.82
N ALA A 108 0.44 -5.73 -14.36
CA ALA A 108 0.60 -6.00 -12.93
C ALA A 108 1.79 -5.22 -12.35
N PHE A 109 2.94 -5.19 -13.03
CA PHE A 109 4.09 -4.42 -12.59
C PHE A 109 3.85 -2.91 -12.65
N ALA A 110 3.29 -2.41 -13.75
CA ALA A 110 3.02 -0.99 -13.93
C ALA A 110 2.07 -0.43 -12.86
N ILE A 111 1.05 -1.21 -12.44
CA ILE A 111 0.11 -0.75 -11.41
C ILE A 111 0.67 -1.01 -10.00
N ASN A 112 1.10 -2.26 -9.72
CA ASN A 112 1.42 -2.66 -8.35
C ASN A 112 2.80 -2.20 -7.87
N VAL A 113 3.72 -1.90 -8.80
CA VAL A 113 5.11 -1.50 -8.48
C VAL A 113 5.36 -0.07 -8.92
N ASP A 114 5.32 0.19 -10.24
CA ASP A 114 5.64 1.53 -10.76
C ASP A 114 4.67 2.58 -10.20
N GLY A 115 3.36 2.27 -10.14
CA GLY A 115 2.35 3.16 -9.56
C GLY A 115 2.60 3.50 -8.08
N VAL A 116 3.12 2.55 -7.31
CA VAL A 116 3.52 2.83 -5.92
C VAL A 116 4.75 3.74 -5.88
N PHE A 117 5.76 3.50 -6.73
CA PHE A 117 6.94 4.37 -6.84
C PHE A 117 6.58 5.78 -7.27
N PHE A 118 5.70 5.94 -8.27
CA PHE A 118 5.24 7.25 -8.74
C PHE A 118 4.46 7.98 -7.66
N GLY A 119 3.57 7.29 -6.96
CA GLY A 119 2.82 7.85 -5.84
C GLY A 119 3.72 8.29 -4.68
N VAL A 120 4.75 7.50 -4.32
CA VAL A 120 5.76 7.88 -3.32
C VAL A 120 6.50 9.13 -3.77
N ASN A 121 6.99 9.14 -5.02
CA ASN A 121 7.76 10.27 -5.57
C ASN A 121 6.93 11.56 -5.60
N ALA A 122 5.65 11.47 -5.98
CA ALA A 122 4.75 12.62 -6.03
C ALA A 122 4.41 13.16 -4.63
N ALA A 123 4.19 12.26 -3.64
CA ALA A 123 3.76 12.64 -2.31
C ALA A 123 4.89 13.23 -1.45
N LEU A 124 6.13 12.74 -1.59
CA LEU A 124 7.25 13.09 -0.72
C LEU A 124 7.53 14.59 -0.58
N PRO A 125 7.54 15.41 -1.65
CA PRO A 125 7.73 16.86 -1.51
C PRO A 125 6.69 17.50 -0.58
N ALA A 126 5.41 17.17 -0.77
CA ALA A 126 4.32 17.73 0.03
C ALA A 126 4.39 17.30 1.52
N LEU A 127 4.76 16.04 1.79
CA LEU A 127 4.95 15.55 3.15
C LEU A 127 6.15 16.23 3.83
N ARG A 128 7.23 16.47 3.10
CA ARG A 128 8.39 17.24 3.60
C ARG A 128 8.05 18.69 3.89
N ASP A 129 7.26 19.33 3.04
CA ASP A 129 6.80 20.70 3.25
C ASP A 129 5.92 20.82 4.51
N ARG A 130 5.17 19.77 4.86
CA ARG A 130 4.44 19.67 6.13
C ARG A 130 5.36 19.44 7.34
N GLY A 131 6.59 18.95 7.12
CA GLY A 131 7.54 18.58 8.17
C GLY A 131 7.21 17.28 8.90
N HIS A 132 6.20 16.55 8.45
CA HIS A 132 5.78 15.25 8.95
C HIS A 132 4.85 14.56 7.95
N GLY A 133 4.63 13.26 8.10
CA GLY A 133 3.61 12.55 7.32
C GLY A 133 3.74 11.04 7.35
N ALA A 134 2.86 10.37 6.59
CA ALA A 134 2.90 8.93 6.44
C ALA A 134 2.59 8.47 5.02
N LEU A 135 3.32 7.43 4.61
CA LEU A 135 3.05 6.64 3.42
C LEU A 135 2.63 5.24 3.86
N VAL A 136 1.46 4.78 3.44
CA VAL A 136 1.05 3.38 3.63
C VAL A 136 0.86 2.74 2.27
N LEU A 137 1.63 1.68 2.02
CA LEU A 137 1.71 1.00 0.73
C LEU A 137 0.96 -0.32 0.80
N THR A 138 -0.06 -0.53 -0.02
CA THR A 138 -0.81 -1.78 -0.02
C THR A 138 -0.02 -2.89 -0.70
N ALA A 139 0.61 -3.73 0.12
CA ALA A 139 1.20 -5.00 -0.29
C ALA A 139 0.15 -6.13 -0.27
N SER A 140 0.47 -7.24 0.36
CA SER A 140 -0.38 -8.42 0.56
C SER A 140 0.36 -9.42 1.44
N LEU A 141 -0.29 -10.41 2.02
CA LEU A 141 0.39 -11.62 2.51
C LEU A 141 1.24 -12.29 1.43
N ALA A 142 0.88 -12.11 0.15
CA ALA A 142 1.70 -12.53 -0.99
C ALA A 142 3.05 -11.79 -1.10
N GLY A 143 3.25 -10.72 -0.37
CA GLY A 143 4.55 -10.04 -0.20
C GLY A 143 5.37 -10.55 0.98
N LEU A 144 4.82 -11.45 1.79
CA LEU A 144 5.44 -12.02 2.98
C LEU A 144 5.67 -13.53 2.89
N ALA A 145 4.89 -14.20 2.03
CA ALA A 145 4.90 -15.66 1.88
C ALA A 145 4.83 -16.05 0.39
N ALA A 146 5.24 -17.28 0.10
CA ALA A 146 5.14 -17.83 -1.25
C ALA A 146 3.67 -18.03 -1.66
N VAL A 147 3.33 -17.61 -2.89
CA VAL A 147 2.02 -17.84 -3.51
C VAL A 147 2.23 -18.55 -4.86
N PRO A 148 2.31 -19.88 -4.87
CA PRO A 148 2.58 -20.64 -6.10
C PRO A 148 1.53 -20.44 -7.20
N ALA A 149 0.29 -20.11 -6.81
CA ALA A 149 -0.80 -19.88 -7.76
C ALA A 149 -0.67 -18.57 -8.57
N ASP A 150 0.04 -17.55 -8.03
CA ASP A 150 0.29 -16.28 -8.72
C ASP A 150 1.68 -15.73 -8.36
N PRO A 151 2.75 -16.31 -8.93
CA PRO A 151 4.12 -15.91 -8.60
C PRO A 151 4.46 -14.48 -9.07
N ILE A 152 3.79 -13.98 -10.12
CA ILE A 152 3.99 -12.62 -10.61
C ILE A 152 3.39 -11.60 -9.63
N TYR A 153 2.16 -11.83 -9.19
CA TYR A 153 1.55 -11.00 -8.15
C TYR A 153 2.40 -10.99 -6.87
N ALA A 154 2.84 -12.19 -6.44
CA ALA A 154 3.73 -12.30 -5.28
C ALA A 154 5.01 -11.47 -5.45
N ALA A 155 5.66 -11.53 -6.63
CA ALA A 155 6.85 -10.73 -6.91
C ALA A 155 6.55 -9.21 -6.79
N THR A 156 5.42 -8.73 -7.34
CA THR A 156 5.05 -7.30 -7.21
C THR A 156 4.84 -6.90 -5.74
N LYS A 157 4.19 -7.76 -4.94
CA LYS A 157 3.91 -7.46 -3.53
C LYS A 157 5.13 -7.57 -2.63
N HIS A 158 6.10 -8.45 -2.96
CA HIS A 158 7.42 -8.46 -2.31
C HIS A 158 8.21 -7.17 -2.61
N ALA A 159 8.13 -6.63 -3.84
CA ALA A 159 8.75 -5.35 -4.17
C ALA A 159 8.21 -4.21 -3.29
N VAL A 160 6.89 -4.14 -3.09
CA VAL A 160 6.25 -3.12 -2.24
C VAL A 160 6.69 -3.27 -0.77
N VAL A 161 6.75 -4.50 -0.24
CA VAL A 161 7.27 -4.75 1.12
C VAL A 161 8.73 -4.30 1.23
N GLY A 162 9.56 -4.66 0.24
CA GLY A 162 10.96 -4.25 0.19
C GLY A 162 11.11 -2.72 0.18
N LEU A 163 10.29 -2.03 -0.63
CA LEU A 163 10.28 -0.58 -0.71
C LEU A 163 9.92 0.07 0.63
N ALA A 164 8.83 -0.36 1.28
CA ALA A 164 8.40 0.19 2.56
C ALA A 164 9.48 0.03 3.64
N ARG A 165 10.11 -1.16 3.70
CA ARG A 165 11.17 -1.45 4.67
C ARG A 165 12.44 -0.63 4.45
N ALA A 166 12.75 -0.31 3.19
CA ALA A 166 13.91 0.52 2.85
C ALA A 166 13.64 2.01 3.07
N LEU A 167 12.46 2.49 2.68
CA LEU A 167 12.10 3.90 2.82
C LEU A 167 11.87 4.32 4.27
N GLY A 168 11.35 3.44 5.13
CA GLY A 168 11.11 3.77 6.53
C GLY A 168 12.33 4.38 7.22
N PRO A 169 13.48 3.70 7.30
CA PRO A 169 14.69 4.28 7.87
C PRO A 169 15.27 5.42 7.04
N ALA A 170 15.14 5.39 5.71
CA ALA A 170 15.68 6.43 4.83
C ALA A 170 14.98 7.79 5.00
N LEU A 171 13.68 7.79 5.34
CA LEU A 171 12.88 9.00 5.50
C LEU A 171 12.64 9.39 6.97
N ALA A 172 13.29 8.71 7.92
CA ALA A 172 13.14 9.00 9.34
C ALA A 172 13.57 10.44 9.69
N ALA A 173 14.62 10.96 9.03
CA ALA A 173 15.08 12.33 9.22
C ALA A 173 14.09 13.37 8.68
N ASP A 174 13.27 13.01 7.69
CA ASP A 174 12.21 13.84 7.13
C ASP A 174 10.92 13.78 7.98
N ASN A 175 10.91 12.97 9.04
CA ASN A 175 9.75 12.72 9.88
C ASN A 175 8.56 12.11 9.10
N VAL A 176 8.85 11.32 8.06
CA VAL A 176 7.88 10.62 7.23
C VAL A 176 7.92 9.13 7.56
N ALA A 177 6.82 8.60 8.09
CA ALA A 177 6.66 7.18 8.34
C ALA A 177 6.26 6.44 7.06
N VAL A 178 6.87 5.26 6.81
CA VAL A 178 6.52 4.42 5.65
C VAL A 178 6.28 2.99 6.11
N ASN A 179 5.08 2.47 5.85
CA ASN A 179 4.73 1.09 6.21
C ASN A 179 4.02 0.37 5.06
N ALA A 180 4.14 -0.94 5.01
CA ALA A 180 3.38 -1.79 4.11
C ALA A 180 2.17 -2.39 4.84
N LEU A 181 0.99 -2.28 4.24
CA LEU A 181 -0.24 -2.97 4.65
C LEU A 181 -0.32 -4.27 3.86
N CYS A 182 -0.37 -5.41 4.53
CA CYS A 182 -0.30 -6.75 3.95
C CYS A 182 -1.57 -7.56 4.23
N PRO A 183 -2.69 -7.29 3.55
CA PRO A 183 -3.92 -8.05 3.75
C PRO A 183 -3.81 -9.48 3.24
N GLY A 184 -4.53 -10.38 3.90
CA GLY A 184 -4.94 -11.67 3.35
C GLY A 184 -6.11 -11.51 2.37
N PHE A 185 -6.98 -12.52 2.31
CA PHE A 185 -8.14 -12.46 1.42
C PHE A 185 -9.20 -11.49 1.97
N ALA A 186 -9.42 -10.38 1.27
CA ALA A 186 -10.50 -9.44 1.52
C ALA A 186 -11.59 -9.60 0.45
N ASP A 187 -12.84 -9.37 0.82
CA ASP A 187 -13.99 -9.45 -0.10
C ASP A 187 -14.01 -8.27 -1.07
N THR A 188 -13.22 -8.39 -2.12
CA THR A 188 -13.03 -7.38 -3.16
C THR A 188 -12.93 -8.04 -4.53
N ALA A 189 -13.14 -7.29 -5.60
CA ALA A 189 -13.10 -7.76 -6.98
C ALA A 189 -11.75 -8.40 -7.37
N ILE A 190 -10.65 -8.05 -6.71
CA ILE A 190 -9.33 -8.65 -6.97
C ILE A 190 -9.32 -10.17 -6.73
N ASN A 191 -10.19 -10.65 -5.84
CA ASN A 191 -10.31 -12.07 -5.49
C ASN A 191 -11.39 -12.82 -6.27
N ASP A 192 -12.19 -12.15 -7.11
CA ASP A 192 -13.29 -12.80 -7.86
C ASP A 192 -12.83 -14.02 -8.67
N PRO A 193 -11.68 -13.99 -9.37
CA PRO A 193 -11.22 -15.15 -10.14
C PRO A 193 -10.94 -16.39 -9.29
N VAL A 194 -10.61 -16.21 -8.01
CA VAL A 194 -10.22 -17.29 -7.09
C VAL A 194 -11.20 -17.47 -5.92
N ARG A 195 -12.28 -16.69 -5.86
CA ARG A 195 -13.29 -16.73 -4.80
C ARG A 195 -13.83 -18.13 -4.53
N HIS A 196 -14.12 -18.89 -5.58
CA HIS A 196 -14.60 -20.25 -5.46
C HIS A 196 -13.57 -21.19 -4.81
N LEU A 197 -12.28 -21.00 -5.05
CA LEU A 197 -11.20 -21.78 -4.42
C LEU A 197 -11.03 -21.42 -2.95
N ILE A 198 -11.12 -20.12 -2.63
CA ILE A 198 -11.07 -19.60 -1.24
C ILE A 198 -12.21 -20.23 -0.43
N SER A 199 -13.44 -20.18 -0.99
CA SER A 199 -14.63 -20.75 -0.35
C SER A 199 -14.52 -22.28 -0.19
N ALA A 200 -14.09 -23.00 -1.23
CA ALA A 200 -13.91 -24.46 -1.18
C ALA A 200 -12.86 -24.90 -0.14
N ALA A 201 -11.84 -24.07 0.09
CA ALA A 201 -10.82 -24.29 1.11
C ALA A 201 -11.27 -23.90 2.52
N GLY A 202 -12.48 -23.35 2.70
CA GLY A 202 -12.98 -22.88 3.99
C GLY A 202 -12.18 -21.69 4.56
N ILE A 203 -11.49 -20.92 3.70
CA ILE A 203 -10.69 -19.79 4.15
C ILE A 203 -11.62 -18.58 4.39
N PRO A 204 -11.63 -18.01 5.60
CA PRO A 204 -12.46 -16.85 5.89
C PRO A 204 -11.91 -15.61 5.16
N MET A 205 -12.82 -14.80 4.61
CA MET A 205 -12.48 -13.54 3.97
C MET A 205 -12.78 -12.38 4.93
N MET A 206 -11.92 -11.37 4.91
CA MET A 206 -12.14 -10.11 5.62
C MET A 206 -13.08 -9.21 4.82
N THR A 207 -13.80 -8.33 5.51
CA THR A 207 -14.43 -7.19 4.85
C THR A 207 -13.39 -6.14 4.45
N PRO A 208 -13.64 -5.31 3.44
CA PRO A 208 -12.80 -4.13 3.18
C PRO A 208 -12.65 -3.22 4.40
N GLY A 209 -13.67 -3.16 5.27
CA GLY A 209 -13.65 -2.41 6.53
C GLY A 209 -12.60 -2.92 7.52
N ASP A 210 -12.43 -4.24 7.65
CA ASP A 210 -11.40 -4.82 8.53
C ASP A 210 -10.00 -4.38 8.12
N VAL A 211 -9.75 -4.29 6.80
CA VAL A 211 -8.48 -3.82 6.26
C VAL A 211 -8.31 -2.31 6.47
N ALA A 212 -9.38 -1.53 6.35
CA ALA A 212 -9.36 -0.10 6.64
C ALA A 212 -9.09 0.17 8.13
N ASP A 213 -9.63 -0.64 9.05
CA ASP A 213 -9.34 -0.52 10.48
C ASP A 213 -7.86 -0.85 10.80
N ALA A 214 -7.25 -1.78 10.07
CA ALA A 214 -5.81 -2.03 10.15
C ALA A 214 -4.98 -0.83 9.66
N LEU A 215 -5.39 -0.14 8.58
CA LEU A 215 -4.77 1.11 8.14
C LEU A 215 -4.77 2.16 9.25
N LEU A 216 -5.91 2.36 9.94
CA LEU A 216 -5.99 3.29 11.07
C LEU A 216 -5.02 2.91 12.19
N SER A 217 -4.89 1.61 12.49
CA SER A 217 -3.95 1.10 13.48
C SER A 217 -2.49 1.38 13.11
N ILE A 218 -2.14 1.25 11.81
CA ILE A 218 -0.80 1.58 11.30
C ILE A 218 -0.51 3.08 11.50
N LEU A 219 -1.44 3.95 11.11
CA LEU A 219 -1.29 5.41 11.23
C LEU A 219 -1.15 5.86 12.70
N ALA A 220 -1.88 5.21 13.61
CA ALA A 220 -1.81 5.48 15.03
C ALA A 220 -0.55 4.91 15.73
N SER A 221 0.12 3.93 15.12
CA SER A 221 1.21 3.17 15.78
C SER A 221 2.50 3.96 15.96
N GLY A 222 2.76 4.94 15.10
CA GLY A 222 4.03 5.66 15.05
C GLY A 222 5.22 4.85 14.53
N HIS A 223 5.01 3.61 14.08
CA HIS A 223 6.06 2.79 13.49
C HIS A 223 6.40 3.21 12.06
N THR A 224 7.61 2.89 11.63
CA THR A 224 8.08 3.06 10.25
C THR A 224 8.91 1.86 9.82
N GLY A 225 8.94 1.57 8.50
CA GLY A 225 9.70 0.46 7.94
C GLY A 225 9.11 -0.91 8.21
N GLN A 226 7.84 -1.00 8.64
CA GLN A 226 7.19 -2.26 9.01
C GLN A 226 6.26 -2.77 7.91
N ALA A 227 6.11 -4.10 7.85
CA ALA A 227 5.08 -4.76 7.07
C ALA A 227 4.04 -5.34 8.02
N TRP A 228 2.82 -4.82 7.96
CA TRP A 228 1.72 -5.17 8.86
C TRP A 228 0.82 -6.21 8.21
N TYR A 229 0.78 -7.41 8.74
CA TYR A 229 -0.16 -8.42 8.24
C TYR A 229 -1.56 -8.20 8.82
N VAL A 230 -2.56 -8.49 7.99
CA VAL A 230 -3.98 -8.42 8.36
C VAL A 230 -4.65 -9.73 8.00
N GLN A 231 -5.23 -10.39 9.00
CA GLN A 231 -5.93 -11.66 8.83
C GLN A 231 -7.21 -11.73 9.65
N PRO A 232 -8.23 -12.46 9.22
CA PRO A 232 -9.47 -12.62 9.98
C PRO A 232 -9.19 -13.15 11.39
N GLY A 233 -9.86 -12.57 12.40
CA GLY A 233 -9.78 -13.03 13.79
C GLY A 233 -8.44 -12.77 14.48
N ARG A 234 -7.56 -11.93 13.89
CA ARG A 234 -6.29 -11.53 14.50
C ARG A 234 -6.15 -10.01 14.55
N ALA A 235 -5.48 -9.52 15.59
CA ALA A 235 -5.02 -8.13 15.58
C ALA A 235 -3.99 -7.95 14.45
N SER A 236 -4.04 -6.79 13.78
CA SER A 236 -3.02 -6.41 12.81
C SER A 236 -1.76 -5.99 13.57
N GLU A 237 -0.62 -6.56 13.19
CA GLU A 237 0.67 -6.29 13.81
C GLU A 237 1.82 -6.42 12.81
N PRO A 238 3.01 -5.86 13.11
CA PRO A 238 4.19 -5.99 12.26
C PRO A 238 4.64 -7.44 12.09
N PHE A 239 4.95 -7.83 10.85
CA PHE A 239 5.56 -9.12 10.54
C PHE A 239 7.03 -9.13 10.97
N ASN A 240 7.43 -10.15 11.71
CA ASN A 240 8.79 -10.28 12.21
C ASN A 240 9.69 -10.94 11.15
N PHE A 241 10.55 -10.14 10.51
CA PHE A 241 11.57 -10.64 9.58
C PHE A 241 12.80 -11.14 10.33
N ARG A 242 13.34 -12.28 9.89
CA ARG A 242 14.64 -12.74 10.37
C ARG A 242 15.75 -11.85 9.81
N ASN A 243 16.68 -11.45 10.68
CA ASN A 243 17.87 -10.73 10.23
C ASN A 243 18.79 -11.64 9.40
N VAL A 244 19.43 -11.05 8.40
CA VAL A 244 20.49 -11.71 7.65
C VAL A 244 21.73 -11.82 8.56
N PRO A 245 22.37 -13.01 8.67
CA PRO A 245 23.62 -13.12 9.42
C PRO A 245 24.67 -12.16 8.88
N GLY A 246 25.34 -11.43 9.77
CA GLY A 246 26.42 -10.52 9.41
C GLY A 246 27.62 -11.24 8.77
N PRO A 247 28.46 -10.52 8.02
CA PRO A 247 29.68 -11.08 7.45
C PRO A 247 30.69 -11.47 8.56
N ARG A 248 31.57 -12.40 8.23
CA ARG A 248 32.67 -12.80 9.12
C ARG A 248 34.02 -12.42 8.49
N ALA A 249 34.98 -12.03 9.35
CA ALA A 249 36.35 -11.83 8.95
C ALA A 249 37.01 -13.19 8.63
N ALA A 250 38.21 -13.17 8.04
CA ALA A 250 38.95 -14.38 7.67
C ALA A 250 39.28 -15.31 8.87
N ASP A 251 39.35 -14.77 10.07
CA ASP A 251 39.54 -15.49 11.33
C ASP A 251 38.23 -16.02 11.95
N GLY A 252 37.10 -15.84 11.26
CA GLY A 252 35.77 -16.26 11.70
C GLY A 252 35.08 -15.31 12.69
N SER A 253 35.72 -14.23 13.13
CA SER A 253 35.13 -13.22 13.99
C SER A 253 34.04 -12.42 13.24
N PRO A 254 33.03 -11.85 13.94
CA PRO A 254 32.06 -10.96 13.29
C PRO A 254 32.79 -9.77 12.67
N ALA A 255 32.66 -9.60 11.37
CA ALA A 255 33.06 -8.37 10.69
C ALA A 255 31.91 -7.36 10.79
N GLY A 256 32.23 -6.06 10.92
CA GLY A 256 31.26 -4.99 11.16
C GLY A 256 30.04 -5.06 10.25
N GLY A 257 28.92 -4.49 10.71
CA GLY A 257 27.61 -4.61 10.08
C GLY A 257 27.58 -4.13 8.62
N VAL A 258 26.58 -4.62 7.87
CA VAL A 258 26.29 -4.18 6.50
C VAL A 258 25.91 -2.69 6.56
N LEU A 259 26.46 -1.89 5.66
CA LEU A 259 26.18 -0.44 5.54
C LEU A 259 24.68 -0.14 5.70
N GLY A 260 24.30 0.58 6.77
CA GLY A 260 22.94 1.08 6.99
C GLY A 260 21.92 0.06 7.51
N MET A 261 22.34 -1.15 7.91
CA MET A 261 21.44 -2.09 8.60
C MET A 261 21.71 -2.06 10.11
N PRO A 262 20.63 -1.91 10.94
CA PRO A 262 20.75 -1.98 12.38
C PRO A 262 21.16 -3.37 12.88
#